data_cf20c03f8614d1f6daa18efd10651405
#
_entry.id   cf20c03f8614d1f6daa18efd10651405
#
_cell.length_a   1.000
_cell.length_b   1.000
_cell.length_c   1.000
_cell.angle_alpha   90.00
_cell.angle_beta   90.00
_cell.angle_gamma   90.00
#
_symmetry.space_group_name_H-M   'P 1'
#
loop_
_entity.id
_entity.type
_entity.pdbx_description
1 polymer ?
#
loop_
_entity_poly.entity_id
_entity_poly.type
_entity_poly.pdbx_seq_one_letter_code
_entity_poly.pdbx_strand_id
1 'polypeptide(L)'
;MIKFVILILIVFASLLYIASVDAYAKKGSSFDSSRCIFSVVMCLSDQLRQVKTEELLDQKFIYSVLNQVNSTKLENWINDLSSFHTRHTKSDYIESAAYWIKNKLQGICNGETYFHNFTQLDQGKRYNLKNIICKQYDGSTLPSNDQYTLISAHYDSRMQDINQTNARAPGADDNGSGVAAVLELARILSQLDLETNIQFVLFSGEEQGQWGSTAYTKYLQSNNMMPDLVINLDMIGYPALGQNNVSIEYDVGNKFATNDIYSKKVGQFITQTALEYVNLKAIMDPLGRTDLIPFEATNKTVIGIHDGGSKLNPNYHKTSDTLDTLDIEYLTSVTKLVLASILQMI
;
A
#
# COMPACT_ATOMS: atom_id res chain seq x y z
N MET A 1 1.30 18.10 5.25
CA MET A 1 0.89 18.63 6.59
C MET A 1 1.94 19.57 7.17
N ILE A 2 3.22 19.19 7.20
CA ILE A 2 4.30 20.06 7.72
C ILE A 2 4.45 21.35 6.89
N LYS A 3 4.45 21.26 5.55
CA LYS A 3 4.53 22.43 4.64
C LYS A 3 3.36 23.43 4.85
N PHE A 4 2.15 22.93 5.11
CA PHE A 4 0.98 23.78 5.41
C PHE A 4 1.09 24.47 6.78
N VAL A 5 1.63 23.79 7.78
CA VAL A 5 1.90 24.37 9.11
C VAL A 5 2.99 25.44 9.01
N ILE A 6 4.05 25.19 8.23
CA ILE A 6 5.11 26.17 7.98
C ILE A 6 4.53 27.42 7.28
N LEU A 7 3.68 27.23 6.27
CA LEU A 7 3.03 28.36 5.58
C LEU A 7 2.15 29.20 6.53
N ILE A 8 1.36 28.55 7.39
CA ILE A 8 0.57 29.21 8.43
C ILE A 8 1.48 29.97 9.41
N LEU A 9 2.58 29.38 9.84
CA LEU A 9 3.53 30.02 10.75
C LEU A 9 4.23 31.20 10.11
N ILE A 10 4.60 31.12 8.82
CA ILE A 10 5.17 32.24 8.06
C ILE A 10 4.16 33.38 7.93
N VAL A 11 2.89 33.10 7.57
CA VAL A 11 1.82 34.10 7.50
C VAL A 11 1.56 34.73 8.87
N PHE A 12 1.51 33.95 9.93
CA PHE A 12 1.28 34.45 11.29
C PHE A 12 2.45 35.29 11.81
N ALA A 13 3.69 34.86 11.58
CA ALA A 13 4.88 35.63 11.91
C ALA A 13 4.93 36.96 11.16
N SER A 14 4.50 36.97 9.91
CA SER A 14 4.45 38.17 9.07
C SER A 14 3.36 39.15 9.52
N LEU A 15 2.20 38.64 9.94
CA LEU A 15 1.12 39.45 10.51
C LEU A 15 1.51 40.07 11.85
N LEU A 16 2.23 39.31 12.70
CA LEU A 16 2.78 39.79 13.98
C LEU A 16 3.86 40.85 13.75
N TYR A 17 4.71 40.66 12.73
CA TYR A 17 5.73 41.64 12.37
C TYR A 17 5.11 42.93 11.83
N ILE A 18 4.10 42.86 10.94
CA ILE A 18 3.36 44.01 10.43
C ILE A 18 2.69 44.77 11.59
N ALA A 19 2.06 44.06 12.52
CA ALA A 19 1.44 44.68 13.70
C ALA A 19 2.48 45.36 14.63
N SER A 20 3.69 44.80 14.75
CA SER A 20 4.77 45.40 15.54
C SER A 20 5.34 46.65 14.90
N VAL A 21 5.47 46.68 13.55
CA VAL A 21 5.89 47.86 12.76
C VAL A 21 4.86 48.99 12.91
N ASP A 22 3.58 48.66 12.83
CA ASP A 22 2.50 49.66 12.98
C ASP A 22 2.44 50.26 14.40
N ALA A 23 2.72 49.43 15.42
CA ALA A 23 2.87 49.88 16.81
C ALA A 23 4.09 50.80 17.04
N TYR A 24 5.19 50.54 16.30
CA TYR A 24 6.42 51.35 16.36
C TYR A 24 6.27 52.70 15.61
N ALA A 25 5.61 52.67 14.44
CA ALA A 25 5.31 53.85 13.64
C ALA A 25 4.45 54.90 14.43
N LYS A 26 3.54 54.40 15.28
CA LYS A 26 2.73 55.26 16.17
C LYS A 26 3.54 55.96 17.28
N LYS A 27 4.81 55.57 17.50
CA LYS A 27 5.71 56.21 18.49
C LYS A 27 6.61 57.27 17.93
N GLY A 28 6.44 57.73 16.68
CA GLY A 28 7.06 58.91 16.14
C GLY A 28 8.53 58.77 15.73
N SER A 29 9.06 57.56 15.51
CA SER A 29 10.38 57.34 14.94
C SER A 29 10.30 57.36 13.41
N SER A 30 11.28 58.00 12.72
CA SER A 30 11.37 58.09 11.24
C SER A 30 11.81 56.74 10.63
N PHE A 31 11.04 55.71 10.84
CA PHE A 31 11.28 54.39 10.26
C PHE A 31 10.49 54.31 8.93
N ASP A 32 11.19 54.03 7.84
CA ASP A 32 10.56 53.85 6.53
C ASP A 32 9.82 52.50 6.48
N SER A 33 8.61 52.50 7.03
CA SER A 33 7.74 51.32 7.13
C SER A 33 7.39 50.72 5.77
N SER A 34 7.38 51.56 4.69
CA SER A 34 7.02 51.10 3.34
C SER A 34 8.09 50.20 2.73
N ARG A 35 9.36 50.49 2.95
CA ARG A 35 10.48 49.63 2.49
C ARG A 35 10.53 48.29 3.24
N CYS A 36 10.21 48.33 4.52
CA CYS A 36 10.23 47.09 5.34
C CYS A 36 9.07 46.15 4.97
N ILE A 37 7.86 46.71 4.76
CA ILE A 37 6.69 45.95 4.32
C ILE A 37 6.93 45.37 2.91
N PHE A 38 7.48 46.17 1.98
CA PHE A 38 7.82 45.68 0.64
C PHE A 38 8.84 44.54 0.68
N SER A 39 9.87 44.62 1.49
CA SER A 39 10.88 43.57 1.65
C SER A 39 10.29 42.27 2.21
N VAL A 40 9.40 42.37 3.19
CA VAL A 40 8.70 41.18 3.76
C VAL A 40 7.76 40.54 2.74
N VAL A 41 6.99 41.32 1.99
CA VAL A 41 6.08 40.84 0.95
C VAL A 41 6.86 40.15 -0.17
N MET A 42 8.00 40.69 -0.60
CA MET A 42 8.87 40.07 -1.61
C MET A 42 9.47 38.76 -1.10
N CYS A 43 9.99 38.72 0.12
CA CYS A 43 10.53 37.51 0.73
C CYS A 43 9.45 36.39 0.82
N LEU A 44 8.21 36.74 1.21
CA LEU A 44 7.09 35.79 1.27
C LEU A 44 6.70 35.31 -0.12
N SER A 45 6.67 36.20 -1.12
CA SER A 45 6.36 35.81 -2.49
C SER A 45 7.39 34.88 -3.08
N ASP A 46 8.67 35.07 -2.76
CA ASP A 46 9.74 34.18 -3.22
C ASP A 46 9.69 32.82 -2.50
N GLN A 47 9.42 32.79 -1.20
CA GLN A 47 9.21 31.54 -0.46
C GLN A 47 7.99 30.77 -0.98
N LEU A 48 6.88 31.45 -1.27
CA LEU A 48 5.70 30.82 -1.88
C LEU A 48 5.97 30.28 -3.28
N ARG A 49 6.76 30.99 -4.09
CA ARG A 49 7.20 30.51 -5.41
C ARG A 49 8.08 29.25 -5.26
N GLN A 50 9.00 29.25 -4.32
CA GLN A 50 9.88 28.11 -4.09
C GLN A 50 9.09 26.88 -3.67
N VAL A 51 8.19 27.00 -2.68
CA VAL A 51 7.29 25.91 -2.23
C VAL A 51 6.45 25.39 -3.40
N LYS A 52 5.85 26.27 -4.20
CA LYS A 52 5.05 25.87 -5.36
C LYS A 52 5.89 25.18 -6.45
N THR A 53 7.15 25.58 -6.61
CA THR A 53 8.05 24.97 -7.59
C THR A 53 8.47 23.58 -7.13
N GLU A 54 8.80 23.40 -5.84
CA GLU A 54 9.10 22.09 -5.26
C GLU A 54 7.91 21.14 -5.39
N GLU A 55 6.70 21.57 -5.04
CA GLU A 55 5.48 20.78 -5.18
C GLU A 55 5.23 20.34 -6.63
N LEU A 56 5.46 21.21 -7.60
CA LEU A 56 5.34 20.90 -9.03
C LEU A 56 6.40 19.91 -9.50
N LEU A 57 7.60 19.95 -8.94
CA LEU A 57 8.67 19.00 -9.24
C LEU A 57 8.34 17.62 -8.63
N ASP A 58 7.87 17.57 -7.39
CA ASP A 58 7.41 16.36 -6.72
C ASP A 58 6.27 15.69 -7.53
N GLN A 59 5.27 16.44 -7.96
CA GLN A 59 4.18 15.93 -8.80
C GLN A 59 4.69 15.37 -10.15
N LYS A 60 5.57 16.09 -10.84
CA LYS A 60 6.16 15.62 -12.10
C LYS A 60 6.94 14.32 -11.90
N PHE A 61 7.69 14.22 -10.82
CA PHE A 61 8.40 13.00 -10.46
C PHE A 61 7.41 11.85 -10.26
N ILE A 62 6.39 12.05 -9.42
CA ILE A 62 5.37 11.03 -9.16
C ILE A 62 4.73 10.55 -10.47
N TYR A 63 4.24 11.46 -11.33
CA TYR A 63 3.66 11.08 -12.63
C TYR A 63 4.65 10.33 -13.52
N SER A 64 5.93 10.68 -13.50
CA SER A 64 6.96 9.96 -14.29
C SER A 64 7.12 8.52 -13.81
N VAL A 65 7.00 8.28 -12.51
CA VAL A 65 7.07 6.94 -11.91
C VAL A 65 5.77 6.17 -12.16
N LEU A 66 4.60 6.80 -12.01
CA LEU A 66 3.29 6.18 -12.30
C LEU A 66 3.17 5.68 -13.75
N ASN A 67 3.81 6.39 -14.69
CA ASN A 67 3.83 5.98 -16.09
C ASN A 67 4.68 4.73 -16.35
N GLN A 68 5.44 4.25 -15.38
CA GLN A 68 6.19 2.98 -15.47
C GLN A 68 5.33 1.75 -15.14
N VAL A 69 4.12 1.93 -14.57
CA VAL A 69 3.19 0.81 -14.35
C VAL A 69 2.79 0.23 -15.69
N ASN A 70 3.05 -1.07 -15.85
CA ASN A 70 2.90 -1.76 -17.12
C ASN A 70 1.72 -2.74 -17.08
N SER A 71 0.62 -2.36 -17.70
CA SER A 71 -0.61 -3.16 -17.76
C SER A 71 -0.40 -4.55 -18.36
N THR A 72 0.45 -4.67 -19.40
CA THR A 72 0.76 -5.96 -20.01
C THR A 72 1.52 -6.90 -19.04
N LYS A 73 2.36 -6.35 -18.16
CA LYS A 73 3.00 -7.17 -17.12
C LYS A 73 2.00 -7.66 -16.08
N LEU A 74 1.10 -6.79 -15.62
CA LEU A 74 0.03 -7.15 -14.70
C LEU A 74 -0.81 -8.29 -15.31
N GLU A 75 -1.29 -8.13 -16.54
CA GLU A 75 -2.05 -9.13 -17.28
C GLU A 75 -1.30 -10.46 -17.39
N ASN A 76 -0.03 -10.43 -17.81
CA ASN A 76 0.78 -11.65 -17.97
C ASN A 76 0.99 -12.39 -16.63
N TRP A 77 1.22 -11.67 -15.53
CA TRP A 77 1.41 -12.33 -14.23
C TRP A 77 0.11 -12.95 -13.72
N ILE A 78 -1.04 -12.29 -13.92
CA ILE A 78 -2.34 -12.87 -13.59
C ILE A 78 -2.62 -14.11 -14.44
N ASN A 79 -2.32 -14.04 -15.75
CA ASN A 79 -2.46 -15.18 -16.65
C ASN A 79 -1.61 -16.37 -16.19
N ASP A 80 -0.35 -16.13 -15.83
CA ASP A 80 0.55 -17.16 -15.32
C ASP A 80 0.01 -17.75 -13.99
N LEU A 81 -0.44 -16.91 -13.04
CA LEU A 81 -0.99 -17.34 -11.76
C LEU A 81 -2.29 -18.12 -11.91
N SER A 82 -3.21 -17.66 -12.74
CA SER A 82 -4.49 -18.32 -12.99
C SER A 82 -4.37 -19.57 -13.89
N SER A 83 -3.19 -19.80 -14.51
CA SER A 83 -2.89 -21.03 -15.23
C SER A 83 -2.64 -22.23 -14.32
N PHE A 84 -2.19 -22.02 -13.07
CA PHE A 84 -2.16 -23.09 -12.08
C PHE A 84 -3.56 -23.67 -11.93
N HIS A 85 -3.68 -25.01 -11.87
CA HIS A 85 -4.98 -25.65 -11.74
C HIS A 85 -5.72 -25.14 -10.50
N THR A 86 -5.00 -25.01 -9.42
CA THR A 86 -5.42 -24.34 -8.18
C THR A 86 -4.18 -23.85 -7.43
N ARG A 87 -4.31 -22.81 -6.62
CA ARG A 87 -3.31 -22.40 -5.64
C ARG A 87 -3.80 -22.67 -4.21
N HIS A 88 -4.75 -23.61 -4.05
CA HIS A 88 -5.30 -23.93 -2.74
C HIS A 88 -4.18 -24.38 -1.78
N THR A 89 -4.13 -23.80 -0.59
CA THR A 89 -3.06 -23.97 0.41
C THR A 89 -2.81 -25.43 0.80
N LYS A 90 -3.83 -26.28 0.73
CA LYS A 90 -3.72 -27.74 1.06
C LYS A 90 -3.50 -28.61 -0.16
N SER A 91 -3.36 -28.04 -1.36
CA SER A 91 -3.10 -28.79 -2.61
C SER A 91 -1.60 -28.99 -2.83
N ASP A 92 -1.25 -29.96 -3.67
CA ASP A 92 0.13 -30.18 -4.11
C ASP A 92 0.64 -29.06 -5.04
N TYR A 93 -0.25 -28.24 -5.59
CA TYR A 93 0.09 -27.16 -6.52
C TYR A 93 0.63 -25.90 -5.81
N ILE A 94 0.31 -25.71 -4.53
CA ILE A 94 0.69 -24.48 -3.79
C ILE A 94 2.20 -24.25 -3.76
N GLU A 95 2.98 -25.32 -3.66
CA GLU A 95 4.43 -25.23 -3.65
C GLU A 95 4.98 -24.73 -4.97
N SER A 96 4.45 -25.22 -6.10
CA SER A 96 4.85 -24.75 -7.44
C SER A 96 4.53 -23.27 -7.63
N ALA A 97 3.38 -22.81 -7.16
CA ALA A 97 3.02 -21.40 -7.19
C ALA A 97 3.97 -20.56 -6.34
N ALA A 98 4.32 -21.01 -5.13
CA ALA A 98 5.27 -20.33 -4.25
C ALA A 98 6.65 -20.16 -4.90
N TYR A 99 7.17 -21.21 -5.55
CA TYR A 99 8.46 -21.13 -6.26
C TYR A 99 8.39 -20.21 -7.49
N TRP A 100 7.30 -20.25 -8.25
CA TRP A 100 7.10 -19.35 -9.38
C TRP A 100 7.14 -17.88 -8.93
N ILE A 101 6.35 -17.53 -7.90
CA ILE A 101 6.30 -16.19 -7.34
C ILE A 101 7.68 -15.76 -6.82
N LYS A 102 8.34 -16.62 -6.03
CA LYS A 102 9.69 -16.32 -5.51
C LYS A 102 10.68 -16.00 -6.63
N ASN A 103 10.68 -16.79 -7.69
CA ASN A 103 11.58 -16.59 -8.83
C ASN A 103 11.28 -15.28 -9.57
N LYS A 104 10.00 -14.91 -9.74
CA LYS A 104 9.61 -13.62 -10.31
C LYS A 104 10.07 -12.47 -9.43
N LEU A 105 9.76 -12.53 -8.14
CA LEU A 105 10.12 -11.48 -7.17
C LEU A 105 11.64 -11.32 -7.07
N GLN A 106 12.40 -12.41 -7.03
CA GLN A 106 13.87 -12.39 -7.01
C GLN A 106 14.48 -11.73 -8.26
N GLY A 107 13.80 -11.83 -9.41
CA GLY A 107 14.27 -11.22 -10.66
C GLY A 107 13.96 -9.73 -10.80
N ILE A 108 13.10 -9.18 -9.96
CA ILE A 108 12.61 -7.79 -10.07
C ILE A 108 12.85 -6.93 -8.81
N CYS A 109 12.93 -7.54 -7.65
CA CYS A 109 13.18 -6.86 -6.39
C CYS A 109 14.68 -6.72 -6.15
N ASN A 110 15.15 -5.49 -5.95
CA ASN A 110 16.55 -5.19 -5.65
C ASN A 110 16.83 -5.37 -4.15
N GLY A 111 16.59 -6.57 -3.63
CA GLY A 111 16.72 -6.86 -2.22
C GLY A 111 16.83 -8.37 -1.95
N GLU A 112 16.86 -8.72 -0.68
CA GLU A 112 16.91 -10.13 -0.28
C GLU A 112 15.55 -10.79 -0.46
N THR A 113 15.45 -11.80 -1.35
CA THR A 113 14.23 -12.57 -1.56
C THR A 113 14.35 -13.97 -0.98
N TYR A 114 13.50 -14.32 -0.02
CA TYR A 114 13.54 -15.59 0.68
C TYR A 114 12.13 -16.14 1.02
N PHE A 115 12.09 -17.41 1.47
CA PHE A 115 10.89 -18.01 2.04
C PHE A 115 10.88 -17.85 3.57
N HIS A 116 9.78 -17.34 4.10
CA HIS A 116 9.42 -17.53 5.49
C HIS A 116 8.64 -18.82 5.60
N ASN A 117 9.31 -19.90 6.06
CA ASN A 117 8.70 -21.21 6.23
C ASN A 117 7.96 -21.28 7.56
N PHE A 118 6.76 -21.84 7.54
CA PHE A 118 5.97 -22.07 8.74
C PHE A 118 5.20 -23.41 8.65
N THR A 119 4.75 -23.90 9.79
CA THR A 119 3.95 -25.11 9.86
C THR A 119 2.61 -24.79 10.46
N GLN A 120 1.55 -25.24 9.80
CA GLN A 120 0.18 -25.16 10.30
C GLN A 120 -0.37 -26.55 10.56
N LEU A 121 -0.99 -26.72 11.73
CA LEU A 121 -1.76 -27.91 12.07
C LEU A 121 -3.24 -27.62 11.82
N ASP A 122 -3.87 -28.44 10.97
CA ASP A 122 -5.29 -28.34 10.70
C ASP A 122 -5.92 -29.74 10.65
N GLN A 123 -6.97 -29.95 11.44
CA GLN A 123 -7.67 -31.24 11.57
C GLN A 123 -6.73 -32.46 11.79
N GLY A 124 -5.65 -32.27 12.57
CA GLY A 124 -4.66 -33.30 12.86
C GLY A 124 -3.64 -33.54 11.75
N LYS A 125 -3.75 -32.88 10.59
CA LYS A 125 -2.77 -32.93 9.51
C LYS A 125 -1.83 -31.73 9.59
N ARG A 126 -0.54 -31.94 9.35
CA ARG A 126 0.49 -30.90 9.33
C ARG A 126 0.72 -30.45 7.89
N TYR A 127 0.72 -29.15 7.69
CA TYR A 127 1.02 -28.48 6.43
C TYR A 127 2.26 -27.61 6.59
N ASN A 128 3.27 -27.82 5.74
CA ASN A 128 4.48 -27.00 5.68
C ASN A 128 4.30 -25.98 4.56
N LEU A 129 4.21 -24.72 4.92
CA LEU A 129 3.81 -23.63 4.04
C LEU A 129 4.90 -22.55 3.97
N LYS A 130 4.79 -21.68 2.98
CA LYS A 130 5.79 -20.65 2.70
C LYS A 130 5.11 -19.32 2.44
N ASN A 131 5.50 -18.28 3.16
CA ASN A 131 5.31 -16.91 2.65
C ASN A 131 6.54 -16.53 1.83
N ILE A 132 6.38 -15.66 0.86
CA ILE A 132 7.46 -15.15 0.03
C ILE A 132 7.73 -13.70 0.42
N ILE A 133 8.96 -13.38 0.75
CA ILE A 133 9.36 -12.07 1.22
C ILE A 133 10.45 -11.51 0.30
N CYS A 134 10.33 -10.23 -0.11
CA CYS A 134 11.46 -9.44 -0.52
C CYS A 134 11.62 -8.24 0.40
N LYS A 135 12.83 -8.05 0.91
CA LYS A 135 13.22 -6.90 1.72
C LYS A 135 14.06 -5.97 0.88
N GLN A 136 13.53 -4.81 0.59
CA GLN A 136 14.26 -3.72 -0.03
C GLN A 136 14.68 -2.73 1.06
N TYR A 137 15.98 -2.53 1.19
CA TYR A 137 16.59 -1.63 2.14
C TYR A 137 17.38 -0.53 1.44
N ASP A 138 17.54 0.60 2.10
CA ASP A 138 18.37 1.74 1.67
C ASP A 138 19.88 1.47 1.63
N GLY A 139 20.32 0.20 1.67
CA GLY A 139 21.72 -0.21 1.70
C GLY A 139 22.31 -0.39 3.10
N SER A 140 21.56 -0.14 4.16
CA SER A 140 21.93 -0.48 5.53
C SER A 140 21.38 -1.85 5.93
N THR A 141 22.10 -2.58 6.76
CA THR A 141 21.52 -3.70 7.50
C THR A 141 20.51 -3.12 8.49
N LEU A 142 19.23 -3.54 8.43
CA LEU A 142 18.21 -3.04 9.36
C LEU A 142 18.75 -3.03 10.79
N PRO A 143 18.93 -1.86 11.42
CA PRO A 143 18.95 -1.79 12.86
C PRO A 143 17.60 -2.26 13.38
N SER A 144 17.55 -2.81 14.57
CA SER A 144 16.35 -3.36 15.22
C SER A 144 15.18 -2.38 15.44
N ASN A 145 15.29 -1.14 14.94
CA ASN A 145 14.32 -0.05 15.14
C ASN A 145 14.01 0.75 13.86
N ASP A 146 14.37 0.28 12.66
CA ASP A 146 14.08 1.03 11.45
C ASP A 146 12.60 0.93 11.05
N GLN A 147 12.03 2.07 10.75
CA GLN A 147 10.67 2.18 10.24
C GLN A 147 10.59 1.60 8.83
N TYR A 148 9.55 0.82 8.55
CA TYR A 148 9.31 0.30 7.22
C TYR A 148 7.82 0.08 6.93
N THR A 149 7.50 0.12 5.64
CA THR A 149 6.17 -0.23 5.14
C THR A 149 6.18 -1.65 4.56
N LEU A 150 5.18 -2.45 4.95
CA LEU A 150 4.94 -3.79 4.41
C LEU A 150 3.80 -3.71 3.38
N ILE A 151 4.05 -4.19 2.16
CA ILE A 151 3.06 -4.27 1.08
C ILE A 151 2.79 -5.74 0.82
N SER A 152 1.54 -6.16 0.87
CA SER A 152 1.17 -7.58 0.81
C SER A 152 -0.01 -7.90 -0.07
N ALA A 153 -0.10 -9.17 -0.43
CA ALA A 153 -1.25 -9.86 -0.98
C ALA A 153 -1.17 -11.34 -0.59
N HIS A 154 -2.28 -12.08 -0.57
CA HIS A 154 -2.19 -13.53 -0.49
C HIS A 154 -2.07 -14.14 -1.88
N TYR A 155 -1.47 -15.32 -1.99
CA TYR A 155 -1.28 -15.98 -3.28
C TYR A 155 -2.03 -17.30 -3.43
N ASP A 156 -2.62 -17.80 -2.36
CA ASP A 156 -3.50 -18.95 -2.43
C ASP A 156 -4.86 -18.57 -3.05
N SER A 157 -5.57 -19.58 -3.53
CA SER A 157 -6.90 -19.47 -4.11
C SER A 157 -7.75 -20.68 -3.72
N ARG A 158 -9.08 -20.58 -3.80
CA ARG A 158 -9.96 -21.70 -3.49
C ARG A 158 -11.28 -21.66 -4.23
N MET A 159 -12.02 -22.75 -4.12
CA MET A 159 -13.42 -22.83 -4.50
C MET A 159 -14.33 -22.45 -3.33
N GLN A 160 -15.61 -22.19 -3.62
CA GLN A 160 -16.64 -21.89 -2.63
C GLN A 160 -16.66 -22.92 -1.47
N ASP A 161 -16.56 -24.19 -1.80
CA ASP A 161 -16.35 -25.24 -0.79
C ASP A 161 -14.85 -25.38 -0.50
N ILE A 162 -14.43 -24.91 0.65
CA ILE A 162 -13.06 -24.91 1.14
C ILE A 162 -12.44 -26.33 1.24
N ASN A 163 -13.26 -27.37 1.22
CA ASN A 163 -12.78 -28.76 1.27
C ASN A 163 -12.40 -29.31 -0.12
N GLN A 164 -12.75 -28.61 -1.19
CA GLN A 164 -12.36 -28.97 -2.55
C GLN A 164 -10.93 -28.56 -2.88
N THR A 165 -9.97 -29.13 -2.16
CA THR A 165 -8.56 -28.72 -2.18
C THR A 165 -7.88 -28.88 -3.54
N ASN A 166 -8.37 -29.77 -4.39
CA ASN A 166 -7.82 -30.06 -5.73
C ASN A 166 -8.78 -29.67 -6.86
N ALA A 167 -9.89 -28.99 -6.58
CA ALA A 167 -10.73 -28.44 -7.63
C ALA A 167 -10.05 -27.26 -8.32
N ARG A 168 -10.37 -27.05 -9.60
CA ARG A 168 -9.86 -25.90 -10.33
C ARG A 168 -10.32 -24.59 -9.66
N ALA A 169 -9.35 -23.79 -9.25
CA ALA A 169 -9.56 -22.47 -8.64
C ALA A 169 -8.54 -21.49 -9.24
N PRO A 170 -8.87 -20.84 -10.39
CA PRO A 170 -7.94 -19.93 -11.08
C PRO A 170 -7.54 -18.75 -10.21
N GLY A 171 -8.50 -18.14 -9.48
CA GLY A 171 -8.25 -17.04 -8.59
C GLY A 171 -7.56 -15.87 -9.30
N ALA A 172 -8.11 -15.42 -10.43
CA ALA A 172 -7.49 -14.33 -11.19
C ALA A 172 -7.64 -13.01 -10.47
N ASP A 173 -8.85 -12.74 -9.94
CA ASP A 173 -9.09 -11.60 -9.08
C ASP A 173 -8.68 -11.94 -7.64
N ASP A 174 -9.10 -13.08 -7.14
CA ASP A 174 -8.87 -13.54 -5.77
C ASP A 174 -7.78 -14.64 -5.68
N ASN A 175 -6.48 -14.29 -5.44
CA ASN A 175 -5.97 -12.93 -5.38
C ASN A 175 -4.75 -12.80 -6.32
N GLY A 176 -4.92 -13.26 -7.57
CA GLY A 176 -3.92 -13.06 -8.64
C GLY A 176 -3.70 -11.58 -8.95
N SER A 177 -4.77 -10.76 -8.87
CA SER A 177 -4.72 -9.31 -9.08
C SER A 177 -3.83 -8.61 -8.06
N GLY A 178 -4.01 -8.89 -6.78
CA GLY A 178 -3.18 -8.35 -5.70
C GLY A 178 -1.72 -8.80 -5.80
N VAL A 179 -1.47 -10.09 -6.09
CA VAL A 179 -0.10 -10.60 -6.31
C VAL A 179 0.58 -9.88 -7.47
N ALA A 180 -0.10 -9.71 -8.60
CA ALA A 180 0.45 -9.01 -9.76
C ALA A 180 0.79 -7.56 -9.45
N ALA A 181 -0.07 -6.86 -8.71
CA ALA A 181 0.19 -5.49 -8.28
C ALA A 181 1.40 -5.42 -7.34
N VAL A 182 1.54 -6.32 -6.35
CA VAL A 182 2.72 -6.38 -5.46
C VAL A 182 4.00 -6.60 -6.26
N LEU A 183 3.99 -7.49 -7.27
CA LEU A 183 5.13 -7.71 -8.15
C LEU A 183 5.48 -6.44 -8.95
N GLU A 184 4.49 -5.72 -9.48
CA GLU A 184 4.72 -4.49 -10.24
C GLU A 184 5.24 -3.36 -9.37
N LEU A 185 4.69 -3.20 -8.16
CA LEU A 185 5.20 -2.26 -7.16
C LEU A 185 6.65 -2.57 -6.78
N ALA A 186 6.97 -3.85 -6.53
CA ALA A 186 8.34 -4.28 -6.25
C ALA A 186 9.29 -3.94 -7.41
N ARG A 187 8.88 -4.18 -8.66
CA ARG A 187 9.67 -3.88 -9.85
C ARG A 187 10.00 -2.39 -9.97
N ILE A 188 9.03 -1.52 -9.71
CA ILE A 188 9.21 -0.07 -9.87
C ILE A 188 9.98 0.51 -8.69
N LEU A 189 9.53 0.23 -7.47
CA LEU A 189 10.12 0.81 -6.26
C LEU A 189 11.56 0.34 -6.05
N SER A 190 11.91 -0.87 -6.49
CA SER A 190 13.29 -1.38 -6.42
C SER A 190 14.29 -0.65 -7.34
N GLN A 191 13.82 0.18 -8.25
CA GLN A 191 14.68 0.98 -9.12
C GLN A 191 14.88 2.42 -8.61
N LEU A 192 14.19 2.78 -7.54
CA LEU A 192 14.25 4.10 -6.94
C LEU A 192 15.18 4.07 -5.74
N ASP A 193 15.90 5.17 -5.56
CA ASP A 193 16.69 5.44 -4.36
C ASP A 193 15.73 6.04 -3.30
N LEU A 194 15.19 5.16 -2.45
CA LEU A 194 14.19 5.52 -1.45
C LEU A 194 14.85 5.67 -0.08
N GLU A 195 14.51 6.73 0.64
CA GLU A 195 14.95 6.93 2.03
C GLU A 195 14.19 6.05 3.04
N THR A 196 13.31 5.17 2.56
CA THR A 196 12.42 4.33 3.39
C THR A 196 12.56 2.86 3.02
N ASN A 197 12.58 2.02 4.03
CA ASN A 197 12.57 0.57 3.85
C ASN A 197 11.19 0.05 3.45
N ILE A 198 11.15 -0.87 2.49
CA ILE A 198 9.93 -1.53 2.04
C ILE A 198 10.10 -3.04 2.09
N GLN A 199 9.07 -3.72 2.55
CA GLN A 199 8.95 -5.16 2.48
C GLN A 199 7.77 -5.57 1.61
N PHE A 200 8.02 -6.43 0.62
CA PHE A 200 6.98 -7.07 -0.19
C PHE A 200 6.75 -8.47 0.32
N VAL A 201 5.50 -8.81 0.64
CA VAL A 201 5.15 -10.10 1.26
C VAL A 201 3.96 -10.73 0.57
N LEU A 202 4.12 -11.97 0.08
CA LEU A 202 3.03 -12.76 -0.48
C LEU A 202 2.70 -13.87 0.52
N PHE A 203 1.49 -13.81 1.09
CA PHE A 203 1.03 -14.73 2.14
C PHE A 203 0.41 -16.01 1.58
N SER A 204 0.59 -17.11 2.29
CA SER A 204 -0.09 -18.38 2.04
C SER A 204 -1.15 -18.63 3.08
N GLY A 205 -2.30 -19.16 2.66
CA GLY A 205 -3.31 -19.61 3.61
C GLY A 205 -4.18 -18.50 4.19
N GLU A 206 -4.36 -17.40 3.47
CA GLU A 206 -5.37 -16.41 3.81
C GLU A 206 -6.74 -17.09 3.85
N GLU A 207 -7.07 -17.80 2.81
CA GLU A 207 -8.32 -18.48 2.54
C GLU A 207 -8.72 -19.56 3.57
N GLN A 208 -7.76 -20.02 4.35
CA GLN A 208 -7.96 -20.97 5.44
C GLN A 208 -7.95 -20.28 6.82
N GLY A 209 -7.95 -18.96 6.86
CA GLY A 209 -8.01 -18.15 8.08
C GLY A 209 -6.69 -17.49 8.43
N GLN A 210 -6.10 -16.78 7.47
CA GLN A 210 -4.93 -15.91 7.63
C GLN A 210 -3.70 -16.65 8.23
N TRP A 211 -3.45 -17.89 7.79
CA TRP A 211 -2.38 -18.72 8.38
C TRP A 211 -1.00 -18.10 8.18
N GLY A 212 -0.72 -17.62 6.98
CA GLY A 212 0.58 -17.06 6.61
C GLY A 212 0.87 -15.73 7.28
N SER A 213 -0.07 -14.81 7.26
CA SER A 213 0.06 -13.52 7.92
C SER A 213 0.13 -13.65 9.44
N THR A 214 -0.65 -14.58 10.03
CA THR A 214 -0.56 -14.90 11.47
C THR A 214 0.82 -15.45 11.85
N ALA A 215 1.37 -16.38 11.06
CA ALA A 215 2.69 -16.93 11.32
C ALA A 215 3.79 -15.88 11.16
N TYR A 216 3.67 -15.02 10.15
CA TYR A 216 4.65 -13.98 9.88
C TYR A 216 4.61 -12.86 10.94
N THR A 217 3.44 -12.43 11.35
CA THR A 217 3.27 -11.45 12.45
C THR A 217 3.90 -11.95 13.75
N LYS A 218 3.70 -13.22 14.10
CA LYS A 218 4.35 -13.82 15.28
C LYS A 218 5.87 -13.83 15.14
N TYR A 219 6.38 -14.18 13.97
CA TYR A 219 7.82 -14.14 13.67
C TYR A 219 8.39 -12.72 13.83
N LEU A 220 7.75 -11.71 13.22
CA LEU A 220 8.17 -10.32 13.31
C LEU A 220 8.13 -9.82 14.76
N GLN A 221 7.06 -10.12 15.49
CA GLN A 221 6.90 -9.71 16.89
C GLN A 221 7.98 -10.32 17.77
N SER A 222 8.29 -11.62 17.58
CA SER A 222 9.31 -12.34 18.37
C SER A 222 10.73 -11.81 18.12
N ASN A 223 10.96 -11.13 16.99
CA ASN A 223 12.27 -10.60 16.61
C ASN A 223 12.32 -9.04 16.70
N ASN A 224 11.29 -8.39 17.24
CA ASN A 224 11.18 -6.93 17.32
C ASN A 224 11.32 -6.22 15.94
N MET A 225 10.72 -6.82 14.90
CA MET A 225 10.82 -6.34 13.51
C MET A 225 9.43 -5.98 12.94
N MET A 226 8.54 -5.44 13.76
CA MET A 226 7.18 -5.11 13.31
C MET A 226 7.16 -3.86 12.41
N PRO A 227 6.42 -3.88 11.27
CA PRO A 227 6.26 -2.72 10.39
C PRO A 227 5.51 -1.59 11.08
N ASP A 228 5.65 -0.37 10.57
CA ASP A 228 4.84 0.77 11.03
C ASP A 228 3.51 0.85 10.28
N LEU A 229 3.53 0.48 9.01
CA LEU A 229 2.36 0.45 8.14
C LEU A 229 2.31 -0.86 7.35
N VAL A 230 1.13 -1.46 7.27
CA VAL A 230 0.85 -2.60 6.39
C VAL A 230 -0.23 -2.19 5.38
N ILE A 231 0.08 -2.35 4.10
CA ILE A 231 -0.86 -2.16 3.00
C ILE A 231 -1.12 -3.53 2.36
N ASN A 232 -2.35 -4.00 2.39
CA ASN A 232 -2.75 -5.28 1.79
C ASN A 232 -3.62 -5.06 0.56
N LEU A 233 -3.32 -5.77 -0.51
CA LEU A 233 -4.07 -5.75 -1.76
C LEU A 233 -4.81 -7.06 -1.91
N ASP A 234 -6.13 -6.98 -2.02
CA ASP A 234 -6.97 -8.18 -2.07
C ASP A 234 -8.16 -7.93 -2.99
N MET A 235 -8.24 -8.67 -4.10
CA MET A 235 -9.26 -8.48 -5.14
C MET A 235 -9.31 -7.02 -5.63
N ILE A 236 -8.46 -6.68 -6.58
CA ILE A 236 -8.33 -5.31 -7.11
C ILE A 236 -8.47 -5.23 -8.63
N GLY A 237 -8.98 -6.29 -9.25
CA GLY A 237 -9.06 -6.42 -10.70
C GLY A 237 -10.48 -6.39 -11.28
N TYR A 238 -11.52 -6.66 -10.48
CA TYR A 238 -12.91 -6.64 -10.91
C TYR A 238 -13.63 -5.40 -10.36
N PRO A 239 -14.02 -4.40 -11.19
CA PRO A 239 -14.56 -3.13 -10.68
C PRO A 239 -15.98 -3.27 -10.12
N ALA A 240 -16.16 -4.04 -9.06
CA ALA A 240 -17.43 -4.40 -8.45
C ALA A 240 -18.25 -3.20 -7.95
N LEU A 241 -17.58 -2.14 -7.48
CA LEU A 241 -18.20 -0.87 -7.08
C LEU A 241 -18.41 0.09 -8.27
N GLY A 242 -18.07 -0.33 -9.50
CA GLY A 242 -18.03 0.50 -10.71
C GLY A 242 -16.61 0.97 -11.04
N GLN A 243 -16.34 1.17 -12.32
CA GLN A 243 -14.99 1.36 -12.89
C GLN A 243 -14.13 2.48 -12.28
N ASN A 244 -14.75 3.45 -11.63
CA ASN A 244 -14.03 4.57 -11.03
C ASN A 244 -14.01 4.52 -9.50
N ASN A 245 -14.45 3.42 -8.87
CA ASN A 245 -14.51 3.33 -7.42
C ASN A 245 -13.52 2.27 -6.91
N VAL A 246 -12.90 2.54 -5.77
CA VAL A 246 -12.03 1.61 -5.04
C VAL A 246 -12.35 1.70 -3.56
N SER A 247 -12.33 0.59 -2.85
CA SER A 247 -12.52 0.56 -1.40
C SER A 247 -11.18 0.63 -0.67
N ILE A 248 -11.14 1.45 0.36
CA ILE A 248 -10.01 1.60 1.29
C ILE A 248 -10.49 1.14 2.66
N GLU A 249 -10.09 -0.06 3.04
CA GLU A 249 -10.37 -0.59 4.37
C GLU A 249 -9.42 0.02 5.40
N TYR A 250 -9.96 0.44 6.53
CA TYR A 250 -9.20 0.96 7.65
C TYR A 250 -9.68 0.36 8.97
N ASP A 251 -8.78 0.28 9.93
CA ASP A 251 -9.09 -0.29 11.23
C ASP A 251 -10.06 0.58 12.03
N VAL A 252 -11.08 -0.03 12.60
CA VAL A 252 -12.14 0.63 13.39
C VAL A 252 -12.57 -0.25 14.56
N GLY A 253 -12.26 0.21 15.77
CA GLY A 253 -12.92 -0.27 16.97
C GLY A 253 -12.63 -1.72 17.37
N ASN A 254 -11.54 -2.29 16.90
CA ASN A 254 -11.16 -3.67 17.25
C ASN A 254 -10.47 -3.73 18.62
N LYS A 255 -9.13 -3.76 18.66
CA LYS A 255 -8.39 -4.01 19.90
C LYS A 255 -7.73 -2.76 20.47
N PHE A 256 -7.23 -1.88 19.61
CA PHE A 256 -6.45 -0.71 20.00
C PHE A 256 -6.96 0.56 19.35
N ALA A 257 -7.49 1.49 20.12
CA ALA A 257 -7.97 2.78 19.61
C ALA A 257 -6.84 3.67 19.01
N THR A 258 -5.58 3.35 19.28
CA THR A 258 -4.43 4.10 18.76
C THR A 258 -4.20 3.82 17.29
N ASN A 259 -4.22 2.56 16.87
CA ASN A 259 -4.04 2.23 15.45
C ASN A 259 -5.27 2.59 14.61
N ASP A 260 -6.50 2.57 15.16
CA ASP A 260 -7.72 3.09 14.49
C ASP A 260 -7.50 4.51 13.98
N ILE A 261 -6.95 5.38 14.84
CA ILE A 261 -6.71 6.79 14.50
C ILE A 261 -5.71 6.92 13.34
N TYR A 262 -4.63 6.14 13.38
CA TYR A 262 -3.60 6.18 12.34
C TYR A 262 -4.08 5.54 11.04
N SER A 263 -4.74 4.37 11.09
CA SER A 263 -5.38 3.72 9.96
C SER A 263 -6.34 4.67 9.24
N LYS A 264 -7.23 5.32 9.99
CA LYS A 264 -8.16 6.29 9.41
C LYS A 264 -7.45 7.45 8.73
N LYS A 265 -6.38 8.00 9.33
CA LYS A 265 -5.60 9.10 8.73
C LYS A 265 -4.92 8.67 7.43
N VAL A 266 -4.32 7.47 7.41
CA VAL A 266 -3.71 6.92 6.18
C VAL A 266 -4.77 6.65 5.12
N GLY A 267 -5.91 6.08 5.49
CA GLY A 267 -7.02 5.87 4.56
C GLY A 267 -7.54 7.19 3.94
N GLN A 268 -7.69 8.25 4.74
CA GLN A 268 -8.05 9.58 4.25
C GLN A 268 -6.99 10.17 3.31
N PHE A 269 -5.72 9.96 3.61
CA PHE A 269 -4.61 10.37 2.76
C PHE A 269 -4.67 9.65 1.40
N ILE A 270 -4.85 8.32 1.39
CA ILE A 270 -4.99 7.54 0.15
C ILE A 270 -6.23 7.98 -0.64
N THR A 271 -7.34 8.30 0.03
CA THR A 271 -8.53 8.85 -0.60
C THR A 271 -8.24 10.15 -1.35
N GLN A 272 -7.45 11.04 -0.78
CA GLN A 272 -7.03 12.28 -1.44
C GLN A 272 -6.10 11.99 -2.62
N THR A 273 -5.14 11.10 -2.45
CA THR A 273 -4.23 10.64 -3.52
C THR A 273 -4.98 10.05 -4.71
N ALA A 274 -6.06 9.31 -4.45
CA ALA A 274 -6.90 8.70 -5.50
C ALA A 274 -7.50 9.77 -6.43
N LEU A 275 -7.99 10.85 -5.87
CA LEU A 275 -8.55 11.96 -6.65
C LEU A 275 -7.46 12.74 -7.40
N GLU A 276 -6.30 12.92 -6.79
CA GLU A 276 -5.23 13.75 -7.34
C GLU A 276 -4.47 13.07 -8.48
N TYR A 277 -4.19 11.76 -8.37
CA TYR A 277 -3.25 11.10 -9.29
C TYR A 277 -3.88 10.10 -10.25
N VAL A 278 -5.01 9.49 -9.91
CA VAL A 278 -5.55 8.37 -10.71
C VAL A 278 -7.03 8.49 -11.08
N ASN A 279 -7.69 9.57 -10.66
CA ASN A 279 -9.12 9.82 -10.92
C ASN A 279 -10.04 8.66 -10.46
N LEU A 280 -9.67 8.00 -9.35
CA LEU A 280 -10.50 7.03 -8.67
C LEU A 280 -11.22 7.68 -7.48
N LYS A 281 -12.47 7.30 -7.26
CA LYS A 281 -13.21 7.67 -6.06
C LYS A 281 -13.00 6.58 -5.01
N ALA A 282 -12.20 6.89 -4.01
CA ALA A 282 -12.01 5.99 -2.89
C ALA A 282 -13.19 6.05 -1.91
N ILE A 283 -13.65 4.88 -1.49
CA ILE A 283 -14.70 4.68 -0.49
C ILE A 283 -14.03 4.07 0.74
N MET A 284 -14.17 4.72 1.90
CA MET A 284 -13.59 4.22 3.14
C MET A 284 -14.56 3.24 3.80
N ASP A 285 -14.08 2.01 4.03
CA ASP A 285 -14.84 0.93 4.65
C ASP A 285 -14.14 0.40 5.92
N PRO A 286 -14.88 -0.13 6.90
CA PRO A 286 -14.28 -0.84 8.02
C PRO A 286 -13.53 -2.09 7.56
N LEU A 287 -12.40 -2.39 8.23
CA LEU A 287 -11.57 -3.55 7.97
C LEU A 287 -12.37 -4.86 8.04
N GLY A 288 -12.28 -5.65 6.98
CA GLY A 288 -12.84 -6.98 6.87
C GLY A 288 -11.92 -8.07 7.45
N ARG A 289 -12.24 -9.34 7.14
CA ARG A 289 -11.39 -10.48 7.48
C ARG A 289 -10.37 -10.68 6.38
N THR A 290 -9.16 -10.21 6.63
CA THR A 290 -8.04 -10.25 5.67
C THR A 290 -6.72 -10.52 6.40
N ASP A 291 -5.62 -10.61 5.66
CA ASP A 291 -4.26 -10.73 6.20
C ASP A 291 -3.82 -9.58 7.13
N LEU A 292 -4.60 -8.51 7.21
CA LEU A 292 -4.33 -7.36 8.10
C LEU A 292 -4.69 -7.65 9.57
N ILE A 293 -5.62 -8.55 9.85
CA ILE A 293 -6.11 -8.84 11.22
C ILE A 293 -4.97 -9.20 12.20
N PRO A 294 -3.99 -10.04 11.85
CA PRO A 294 -2.90 -10.33 12.77
C PRO A 294 -2.05 -9.10 13.11
N PHE A 295 -1.88 -8.17 12.17
CA PHE A 295 -1.09 -6.94 12.37
C PHE A 295 -1.86 -5.90 13.18
N GLU A 296 -3.16 -5.70 12.89
CA GLU A 296 -4.06 -4.87 13.69
C GLU A 296 -4.01 -5.30 15.16
N ALA A 297 -4.13 -6.62 15.41
CA ALA A 297 -4.10 -7.20 16.74
C ALA A 297 -2.77 -6.98 17.51
N THR A 298 -1.76 -6.41 16.88
CA THR A 298 -0.47 -6.00 17.49
C THR A 298 -0.27 -4.47 17.53
N ASN A 299 -1.35 -3.70 17.39
CA ASN A 299 -1.34 -2.23 17.41
C ASN A 299 -0.56 -1.60 16.25
N LYS A 300 -0.61 -2.21 15.06
CA LYS A 300 0.02 -1.67 13.86
C LYS A 300 -1.00 -0.97 12.96
N THR A 301 -0.55 0.06 12.26
CA THR A 301 -1.37 0.75 11.27
C THR A 301 -1.58 -0.16 10.06
N VAL A 302 -2.83 -0.39 9.69
CA VAL A 302 -3.20 -1.30 8.59
C VAL A 302 -4.15 -0.62 7.61
N ILE A 303 -3.97 -0.90 6.32
CA ILE A 303 -4.82 -0.43 5.22
C ILE A 303 -5.04 -1.58 4.25
N GLY A 304 -6.30 -1.87 3.94
CA GLY A 304 -6.70 -2.75 2.85
C GLY A 304 -7.14 -1.97 1.62
N ILE A 305 -6.86 -2.49 0.45
CA ILE A 305 -7.34 -1.92 -0.82
C ILE A 305 -8.00 -3.04 -1.61
N HIS A 306 -9.28 -2.83 -1.97
CA HIS A 306 -10.06 -3.80 -2.74
C HIS A 306 -11.09 -3.12 -3.67
N ASP A 307 -11.65 -3.89 -4.59
CA ASP A 307 -12.57 -3.43 -5.64
C ASP A 307 -14.06 -3.40 -5.23
N GLY A 308 -14.36 -3.80 -4.03
CA GLY A 308 -15.73 -3.98 -3.50
C GLY A 308 -15.95 -5.38 -2.96
N GLY A 309 -15.03 -6.28 -3.23
CA GLY A 309 -14.88 -7.58 -2.59
C GLY A 309 -15.93 -8.61 -2.97
N SER A 310 -15.91 -9.68 -2.20
CA SER A 310 -16.59 -10.94 -2.44
C SER A 310 -18.12 -10.88 -2.68
N LYS A 311 -18.79 -9.90 -2.10
CA LYS A 311 -20.25 -9.81 -2.22
C LYS A 311 -20.72 -9.30 -3.58
N LEU A 312 -19.89 -8.58 -4.30
CA LEU A 312 -20.24 -7.91 -5.54
C LEU A 312 -19.63 -8.59 -6.76
N ASN A 313 -18.51 -9.34 -6.60
CA ASN A 313 -17.92 -10.11 -7.68
C ASN A 313 -18.63 -11.46 -7.87
N PRO A 314 -19.36 -11.67 -8.99
CA PRO A 314 -20.09 -12.91 -9.23
C PRO A 314 -19.17 -14.12 -9.44
N ASN A 315 -17.87 -13.91 -9.69
CA ASN A 315 -16.88 -14.95 -9.95
C ASN A 315 -16.13 -15.42 -8.69
N TYR A 316 -16.34 -14.74 -7.57
CA TYR A 316 -15.68 -15.01 -6.30
C TYR A 316 -15.74 -16.49 -5.91
N HIS A 317 -14.59 -17.11 -5.69
CA HIS A 317 -14.42 -18.53 -5.35
C HIS A 317 -15.03 -19.51 -6.36
N LYS A 318 -15.00 -19.17 -7.64
CA LYS A 318 -15.51 -20.01 -8.73
C LYS A 318 -14.45 -20.27 -9.79
N THR A 319 -14.72 -21.30 -10.61
CA THR A 319 -13.89 -21.59 -11.80
C THR A 319 -13.93 -20.49 -12.85
N SER A 320 -14.90 -19.58 -12.74
CA SER A 320 -15.07 -18.41 -13.61
C SER A 320 -14.26 -17.19 -13.15
N ASP A 321 -13.53 -17.26 -12.04
CA ASP A 321 -12.58 -16.20 -11.65
C ASP A 321 -11.30 -16.32 -12.50
N THR A 322 -11.39 -15.78 -13.70
CA THR A 322 -10.39 -15.89 -14.78
C THR A 322 -10.02 -14.51 -15.32
N LEU A 323 -8.88 -14.41 -15.98
CA LEU A 323 -8.34 -13.16 -16.50
C LEU A 323 -9.33 -12.37 -17.37
N ASP A 324 -10.14 -13.03 -18.17
CA ASP A 324 -11.13 -12.41 -19.05
C ASP A 324 -12.31 -11.74 -18.32
N THR A 325 -12.42 -11.93 -17.03
CA THR A 325 -13.41 -11.25 -16.18
C THR A 325 -12.90 -9.96 -15.56
N LEU A 326 -11.60 -9.68 -15.69
CA LEU A 326 -10.93 -8.52 -15.07
C LEU A 326 -10.90 -7.32 -16.00
N ASP A 327 -10.87 -6.13 -15.39
CA ASP A 327 -10.59 -4.86 -16.06
C ASP A 327 -9.12 -4.45 -15.77
N ILE A 328 -8.26 -4.64 -16.76
CA ILE A 328 -6.82 -4.39 -16.62
C ILE A 328 -6.51 -2.88 -16.50
N GLU A 329 -7.34 -2.01 -17.06
CA GLU A 329 -7.17 -0.56 -16.92
C GLU A 329 -7.52 -0.12 -15.49
N TYR A 330 -8.59 -0.69 -14.92
CA TYR A 330 -8.96 -0.50 -13.52
C TYR A 330 -7.84 -1.00 -12.58
N LEU A 331 -7.39 -2.24 -12.74
CA LEU A 331 -6.27 -2.81 -11.98
C LEU A 331 -5.02 -1.93 -12.05
N THR A 332 -4.69 -1.45 -13.25
CA THR A 332 -3.56 -0.54 -13.48
C THR A 332 -3.74 0.76 -12.69
N SER A 333 -4.96 1.30 -12.65
CA SER A 333 -5.27 2.52 -11.92
C SER A 333 -5.19 2.32 -10.39
N VAL A 334 -5.66 1.18 -9.88
CA VAL A 334 -5.52 0.83 -8.46
C VAL A 334 -4.04 0.62 -8.09
N THR A 335 -3.28 -0.07 -8.93
CA THR A 335 -1.82 -0.23 -8.73
C THR A 335 -1.10 1.13 -8.69
N LYS A 336 -1.47 2.06 -9.59
CA LYS A 336 -0.94 3.44 -9.58
C LYS A 336 -1.34 4.20 -8.32
N LEU A 337 -2.55 4.00 -7.80
CA LEU A 337 -2.97 4.61 -6.54
C LEU A 337 -2.06 4.21 -5.39
N VAL A 338 -1.78 2.91 -5.26
CA VAL A 338 -0.87 2.40 -4.21
C VAL A 338 0.52 2.98 -4.39
N LEU A 339 1.04 2.98 -5.62
CA LEU A 339 2.35 3.55 -5.93
C LEU A 339 2.44 5.04 -5.59
N ALA A 340 1.45 5.85 -6.00
CA ALA A 340 1.38 7.27 -5.70
C ALA A 340 1.32 7.53 -4.19
N SER A 341 0.54 6.72 -3.47
CA SER A 341 0.41 6.83 -2.02
C SER A 341 1.73 6.55 -1.30
N ILE A 342 2.46 5.52 -1.73
CA ILE A 342 3.78 5.20 -1.18
C ILE A 342 4.76 6.35 -1.47
N LEU A 343 4.86 6.82 -2.73
CA LEU A 343 5.79 7.88 -3.13
C LEU A 343 5.56 9.22 -2.40
N GLN A 344 4.36 9.47 -1.90
CA GLN A 344 4.05 10.67 -1.12
C GLN A 344 4.28 10.50 0.40
N MET A 345 4.42 9.25 0.88
CA MET A 345 4.64 8.95 2.29
C MET A 345 6.12 8.83 2.67
N ILE A 346 7.00 8.67 1.67
CA ILE A 346 8.46 8.50 1.81
C ILE A 346 9.24 9.79 1.66
#